data_1250c58ed837b801ce4a7889f93dca9b
#
_entry.id   1250c58ed837b801ce4a7889f93dca9b
#
_cell.length_a   1.000
_cell.length_b   1.000
_cell.length_c   1.000
_cell.angle_alpha   90.00
_cell.angle_beta   90.00
_cell.angle_gamma   90.00
#
_symmetry.space_group_name_H-M   'P 1'
#
loop_
_entity.id
_entity.type
_entity.pdbx_description
1 polymer ?
#
loop_
_entity_poly.entity_id
_entity_poly.type
_entity_poly.pdbx_seq_one_letter_code
_entity_poly.pdbx_strand_id
1 'polypeptide(L)'
;TDNFILKKINRGHTIEQALYAIKKLKDNCFKIDIHIMPDLPYSTPEKDIKMFDYVYSVACPDQMKIYPCQVTPWTRIEKWYREGKYVPYFDKNPRDLIDVVKYAMLKCPNYIRLPRVIRDIPIGYVGSGNKYPNMRQIIDDEFTKDGLKAADIRSREIGRNSKYYKEQARYNIYPYWANGGMEYFICYESLDKVALFGFIRLRLIDFQNPNISREIVFDCLKGCGLIRELHVYGNTNQV
;
A
#
# COMPACT_ATOMS: atom_id res chain seq x y z
N THR A 1 12.77 0.16 1.67
CA THR A 1 13.19 0.12 3.06
C THR A 1 14.67 -0.25 3.24
N ASP A 2 15.53 0.22 2.33
CA ASP A 2 16.97 0.00 2.36
C ASP A 2 17.66 1.31 1.96
N ASN A 3 18.32 1.99 2.94
CA ASN A 3 18.99 3.27 2.72
C ASN A 3 20.14 3.17 1.69
N PHE A 4 20.77 1.98 1.57
CA PHE A 4 21.77 1.74 0.53
C PHE A 4 21.11 1.81 -0.86
N ILE A 5 20.00 1.11 -1.07
CA ILE A 5 19.25 1.15 -2.34
C ILE A 5 18.78 2.57 -2.63
N LEU A 6 18.16 3.26 -1.66
CA LEU A 6 17.68 4.64 -1.81
C LEU A 6 18.81 5.58 -2.27
N LYS A 7 19.99 5.47 -1.67
CA LYS A 7 21.17 6.24 -2.06
C LYS A 7 21.64 5.90 -3.48
N LYS A 8 21.68 4.62 -3.85
CA LYS A 8 22.13 4.18 -5.17
C LYS A 8 21.23 4.64 -6.31
N ILE A 9 19.91 4.64 -6.08
CA ILE A 9 18.92 5.13 -7.06
C ILE A 9 18.70 6.65 -6.98
N ASN A 10 19.47 7.36 -6.15
CA ASN A 10 19.39 8.81 -5.95
C ASN A 10 17.99 9.29 -5.51
N ARG A 11 17.39 8.61 -4.52
CA ARG A 11 16.03 8.92 -4.07
C ARG A 11 15.92 10.25 -3.30
N GLY A 12 17.04 10.76 -2.77
CA GLY A 12 17.11 12.07 -2.10
C GLY A 12 16.57 12.11 -0.67
N HIS A 13 16.17 10.97 -0.09
CA HIS A 13 15.75 10.85 1.32
C HIS A 13 16.09 9.47 1.88
N THR A 14 16.06 9.37 3.21
CA THR A 14 16.25 8.12 3.96
C THR A 14 14.92 7.53 4.42
N ILE A 15 14.95 6.29 4.93
CA ILE A 15 13.78 5.62 5.52
C ILE A 15 13.27 6.41 6.72
N GLU A 16 14.17 6.89 7.57
CA GLU A 16 13.85 7.65 8.78
C GLU A 16 13.12 8.96 8.45
N GLN A 17 13.58 9.66 7.41
CA GLN A 17 12.91 10.86 6.91
C GLN A 17 11.52 10.56 6.35
N ALA A 18 11.35 9.44 5.64
CA ALA A 18 10.05 9.02 5.15
C ALA A 18 9.09 8.67 6.30
N LEU A 19 9.55 7.93 7.31
CA LEU A 19 8.73 7.59 8.49
C LEU A 19 8.34 8.82 9.30
N TYR A 20 9.29 9.76 9.49
CA TYR A 20 8.99 11.05 10.14
C TYR A 20 7.92 11.83 9.38
N ALA A 21 8.03 11.91 8.06
CA ALA A 21 7.02 12.58 7.23
C ALA A 21 5.64 11.90 7.33
N ILE A 22 5.59 10.56 7.30
CA ILE A 22 4.35 9.81 7.47
C ILE A 22 3.71 10.12 8.83
N LYS A 23 4.50 10.07 9.91
CA LYS A 23 4.02 10.41 11.26
C LYS A 23 3.45 11.83 11.30
N LYS A 24 4.23 12.81 10.87
CA LYS A 24 3.83 14.23 10.89
C LYS A 24 2.55 14.49 10.11
N LEU A 25 2.43 13.90 8.93
CA LEU A 25 1.23 14.03 8.10
C LEU A 25 0.00 13.38 8.75
N LYS A 26 0.14 12.19 9.33
CA LYS A 26 -0.96 11.52 10.04
C LYS A 26 -1.43 12.33 11.24
N ASP A 27 -0.51 12.87 12.04
CA ASP A 27 -0.81 13.68 13.22
C ASP A 27 -1.50 15.00 12.84
N ASN A 28 -1.35 15.45 11.60
CA ASN A 28 -2.04 16.60 11.04
C ASN A 28 -3.26 16.23 10.15
N CYS A 29 -3.87 15.07 10.38
CA CYS A 29 -5.12 14.60 9.77
C CYS A 29 -5.04 14.25 8.27
N PHE A 30 -3.84 14.10 7.69
CA PHE A 30 -3.71 13.72 6.27
C PHE A 30 -3.82 12.22 6.06
N LYS A 31 -4.41 11.84 4.92
CA LYS A 31 -4.34 10.47 4.37
C LYS A 31 -2.99 10.23 3.72
N ILE A 32 -2.41 9.07 3.97
CA ILE A 32 -1.08 8.69 3.47
C ILE A 32 -1.20 7.69 2.32
N ASP A 33 -0.74 8.11 1.13
CA ASP A 33 -0.55 7.22 -0.02
C ASP A 33 0.95 7.09 -0.30
N ILE A 34 1.47 5.87 -0.28
CA ILE A 34 2.87 5.60 -0.60
C ILE A 34 3.01 4.76 -1.86
N HIS A 35 4.12 4.97 -2.57
CA HIS A 35 4.47 4.19 -3.75
C HIS A 35 5.68 3.32 -3.45
N ILE A 36 5.52 2.02 -3.63
CA ILE A 36 6.55 1.01 -3.37
C ILE A 36 6.98 0.39 -4.70
N MET A 37 8.27 0.23 -4.87
CA MET A 37 8.86 -0.30 -6.09
C MET A 37 9.70 -1.55 -5.78
N PRO A 38 9.15 -2.76 -5.95
CA PRO A 38 9.97 -3.98 -5.96
C PRO A 38 10.79 -4.07 -7.27
N ASP A 39 11.77 -4.97 -7.27
CA ASP A 39 12.66 -5.22 -8.40
C ASP A 39 13.59 -4.04 -8.75
N LEU A 40 13.93 -3.21 -7.74
CA LEU A 40 14.91 -2.12 -7.92
C LEU A 40 16.34 -2.67 -8.06
N PRO A 41 17.26 -1.90 -8.71
CA PRO A 41 18.69 -2.23 -8.67
C PRO A 41 19.15 -2.52 -7.23
N TYR A 42 19.91 -3.60 -7.05
CA TYR A 42 20.42 -4.11 -5.77
C TYR A 42 19.37 -4.76 -4.86
N SER A 43 18.10 -4.87 -5.28
CA SER A 43 17.07 -5.63 -4.56
C SER A 43 17.09 -7.11 -4.97
N THR A 44 16.43 -7.92 -4.15
CA THR A 44 16.13 -9.34 -4.40
C THR A 44 14.69 -9.63 -3.96
N PRO A 45 14.09 -10.76 -4.38
CA PRO A 45 12.75 -11.15 -3.91
C PRO A 45 12.63 -11.16 -2.38
N GLU A 46 13.64 -11.68 -1.66
CA GLU A 46 13.64 -11.74 -0.19
C GLU A 46 13.72 -10.35 0.45
N LYS A 47 14.50 -9.43 -0.13
CA LYS A 47 14.56 -8.02 0.34
C LYS A 47 13.23 -7.32 0.12
N ASP A 48 12.58 -7.55 -1.00
CA ASP A 48 11.31 -6.94 -1.32
C ASP A 48 10.18 -7.49 -0.44
N ILE A 49 10.19 -8.79 -0.09
CA ILE A 49 9.28 -9.37 0.92
C ILE A 49 9.48 -8.68 2.28
N LYS A 50 10.72 -8.58 2.77
CA LYS A 50 11.02 -7.88 4.04
C LYS A 50 10.63 -6.40 3.99
N MET A 51 10.73 -5.75 2.84
CA MET A 51 10.26 -4.40 2.63
C MET A 51 8.75 -4.29 2.87
N PHE A 52 7.95 -5.21 2.36
CA PHE A 52 6.50 -5.22 2.58
C PHE A 52 6.16 -5.46 4.05
N ASP A 53 6.84 -6.41 4.73
CA ASP A 53 6.66 -6.64 6.16
C ASP A 53 6.94 -5.36 6.98
N TYR A 54 8.01 -4.66 6.65
CA TYR A 54 8.36 -3.39 7.29
C TYR A 54 7.32 -2.29 7.01
N VAL A 55 6.85 -2.18 5.78
CA VAL A 55 5.81 -1.21 5.42
C VAL A 55 4.52 -1.47 6.20
N TYR A 56 4.11 -2.73 6.34
CA TYR A 56 2.88 -3.10 7.03
C TYR A 56 2.96 -2.96 8.54
N SER A 57 4.12 -3.21 9.14
CA SER A 57 4.30 -3.18 10.60
C SER A 57 4.78 -1.84 11.14
N VAL A 58 5.51 -1.04 10.35
CA VAL A 58 6.15 0.20 10.80
C VAL A 58 5.59 1.45 10.14
N ALA A 59 5.54 1.47 8.79
CA ALA A 59 5.05 2.64 8.06
C ALA A 59 3.53 2.78 8.13
N CYS A 60 2.79 1.68 8.14
CA CYS A 60 1.33 1.61 8.28
C CYS A 60 0.59 2.64 7.42
N PRO A 61 0.77 2.70 6.09
CA PRO A 61 0.11 3.69 5.25
C PRO A 61 -1.39 3.43 5.17
N ASP A 62 -2.15 4.43 4.74
CA ASP A 62 -3.60 4.27 4.49
C ASP A 62 -3.86 3.66 3.10
N GLN A 63 -3.00 3.99 2.16
CA GLN A 63 -3.04 3.51 0.79
C GLN A 63 -1.63 3.24 0.29
N MET A 64 -1.48 2.26 -0.58
CA MET A 64 -0.20 1.93 -1.19
C MET A 64 -0.39 1.51 -2.64
N LYS A 65 0.52 1.95 -3.51
CA LYS A 65 0.61 1.46 -4.89
C LYS A 65 1.92 0.68 -5.06
N ILE A 66 1.83 -0.47 -5.66
CA ILE A 66 3.00 -1.30 -5.98
C ILE A 66 3.33 -1.07 -7.44
N TYR A 67 4.54 -0.57 -7.71
CA TYR A 67 5.01 -0.29 -9.05
C TYR A 67 6.33 -1.01 -9.29
N PRO A 68 6.30 -2.28 -9.73
CA PRO A 68 7.53 -3.00 -10.08
C PRO A 68 8.42 -2.16 -10.99
N CYS A 69 9.73 -2.19 -10.71
CA CYS A 69 10.68 -1.43 -11.48
C CYS A 69 10.73 -1.94 -12.93
N GLN A 70 10.68 -1.01 -13.87
CA GLN A 70 10.77 -1.30 -15.31
C GLN A 70 11.89 -0.45 -15.92
N VAL A 71 12.64 -1.04 -16.84
CA VAL A 71 13.63 -0.32 -17.62
C VAL A 71 12.92 0.41 -18.75
N THR A 72 12.95 1.73 -18.69
CA THR A 72 12.32 2.60 -19.70
C THR A 72 13.38 3.46 -20.40
N PRO A 73 13.18 3.85 -21.68
CA PRO A 73 14.11 4.66 -22.43
C PRO A 73 14.48 5.97 -21.72
N TRP A 74 15.66 6.46 -21.99
CA TRP A 74 16.23 7.74 -21.53
C TRP A 74 16.42 7.85 -20.01
N THR A 75 16.37 6.74 -19.30
CA THR A 75 16.59 6.70 -17.85
C THR A 75 17.99 6.21 -17.50
N ARG A 76 18.46 6.56 -16.28
CA ARG A 76 19.72 6.01 -15.77
C ARG A 76 19.68 4.49 -15.59
N ILE A 77 18.50 3.94 -15.30
CA ILE A 77 18.28 2.50 -15.18
C ILE A 77 18.50 1.79 -16.53
N GLU A 78 18.03 2.39 -17.63
CA GLU A 78 18.33 1.87 -18.97
C GLU A 78 19.85 1.79 -19.25
N LYS A 79 20.60 2.85 -18.90
CA LYS A 79 22.06 2.82 -19.01
C LYS A 79 22.67 1.68 -18.19
N TRP A 80 22.25 1.49 -16.95
CA TRP A 80 22.74 0.41 -16.10
C TRP A 80 22.39 -0.97 -16.66
N TYR A 81 21.21 -1.12 -17.23
CA TYR A 81 20.78 -2.35 -17.88
C TYR A 81 21.69 -2.67 -19.10
N ARG A 82 21.90 -1.70 -19.98
CA ARG A 82 22.80 -1.86 -21.16
C ARG A 82 24.25 -2.17 -20.77
N GLU A 83 24.72 -1.62 -19.65
CA GLU A 83 26.06 -1.87 -19.11
C GLU A 83 26.15 -3.18 -18.30
N GLY A 84 25.09 -3.96 -18.19
CA GLY A 84 25.04 -5.19 -17.40
C GLY A 84 25.14 -4.99 -15.88
N LYS A 85 24.99 -3.73 -15.39
CA LYS A 85 25.05 -3.39 -13.96
C LYS A 85 23.76 -3.65 -13.23
N TYR A 86 22.66 -3.82 -13.95
CA TYR A 86 21.35 -4.13 -13.42
C TYR A 86 20.60 -5.04 -14.39
N VAL A 87 20.06 -6.11 -13.87
CA VAL A 87 19.13 -6.99 -14.56
C VAL A 87 17.95 -7.20 -13.61
N PRO A 88 16.70 -6.83 -13.98
CA PRO A 88 15.55 -7.14 -13.17
C PRO A 88 15.48 -8.62 -12.81
N TYR A 89 15.14 -8.97 -11.57
CA TYR A 89 14.97 -10.39 -11.24
C TYR A 89 13.76 -10.99 -11.97
N PHE A 90 12.79 -10.16 -12.37
CA PHE A 90 11.71 -10.56 -13.27
C PHE A 90 12.22 -11.18 -14.58
N ASP A 91 13.28 -10.63 -15.19
CA ASP A 91 13.83 -11.14 -16.44
C ASP A 91 14.54 -12.50 -16.26
N LYS A 92 15.06 -12.76 -15.06
CA LYS A 92 15.67 -14.06 -14.71
C LYS A 92 14.60 -15.12 -14.46
N ASN A 93 13.61 -14.77 -13.69
CA ASN A 93 12.46 -15.62 -13.40
C ASN A 93 11.21 -14.74 -13.09
N PRO A 94 10.26 -14.63 -14.04
CA PRO A 94 9.04 -13.83 -13.84
C PRO A 94 8.23 -14.25 -12.62
N ARG A 95 8.35 -15.52 -12.21
CA ARG A 95 7.63 -16.05 -11.05
C ARG A 95 8.05 -15.35 -9.76
N ASP A 96 9.32 -15.00 -9.60
CA ASP A 96 9.83 -14.34 -8.40
C ASP A 96 9.10 -13.01 -8.13
N LEU A 97 8.85 -12.20 -9.16
CA LEU A 97 8.10 -10.96 -9.00
C LEU A 97 6.61 -11.20 -8.71
N ILE A 98 6.00 -12.17 -9.40
CA ILE A 98 4.61 -12.54 -9.14
C ILE A 98 4.46 -12.97 -7.69
N ASP A 99 5.35 -13.81 -7.17
CA ASP A 99 5.31 -14.30 -5.79
C ASP A 99 5.53 -13.18 -4.76
N VAL A 100 6.42 -12.23 -5.03
CA VAL A 100 6.62 -11.03 -4.20
C VAL A 100 5.33 -10.19 -4.15
N VAL A 101 4.68 -9.93 -5.28
CA VAL A 101 3.45 -9.15 -5.33
C VAL A 101 2.27 -9.92 -4.74
N LYS A 102 2.18 -11.24 -4.98
CA LYS A 102 1.21 -12.15 -4.36
C LYS A 102 1.33 -12.12 -2.83
N TYR A 103 2.56 -12.22 -2.31
CA TYR A 103 2.84 -12.07 -0.89
C TYR A 103 2.37 -10.72 -0.35
N ALA A 104 2.73 -9.63 -1.04
CA ALA A 104 2.33 -8.29 -0.64
C ALA A 104 0.80 -8.13 -0.58
N MET A 105 0.06 -8.66 -1.55
CA MET A 105 -1.41 -8.63 -1.55
C MET A 105 -2.01 -9.49 -0.44
N LEU A 106 -1.48 -10.70 -0.21
CA LEU A 106 -1.99 -11.63 0.79
C LEU A 106 -1.75 -11.14 2.23
N LYS A 107 -0.59 -10.53 2.49
CA LYS A 107 -0.19 -10.02 3.81
C LYS A 107 -0.67 -8.59 4.09
N CYS A 108 -1.28 -7.93 3.10
CA CYS A 108 -1.75 -6.57 3.25
C CYS A 108 -2.80 -6.47 4.37
N PRO A 109 -2.61 -5.60 5.38
CA PRO A 109 -3.61 -5.35 6.41
C PRO A 109 -4.95 -4.86 5.85
N ASN A 110 -6.02 -5.21 6.54
CA ASN A 110 -7.40 -4.91 6.13
C ASN A 110 -7.73 -3.41 6.06
N TYR A 111 -6.93 -2.58 6.71
CA TYR A 111 -7.08 -1.12 6.70
C TYR A 111 -6.29 -0.43 5.58
N ILE A 112 -5.45 -1.12 4.83
CA ILE A 112 -4.69 -0.54 3.70
C ILE A 112 -5.46 -0.75 2.40
N ARG A 113 -5.48 0.27 1.55
CA ARG A 113 -6.02 0.17 0.19
C ARG A 113 -4.90 -0.05 -0.81
N LEU A 114 -5.00 -1.11 -1.65
CA LEU A 114 -4.08 -1.41 -2.76
C LEU A 114 -4.76 -1.13 -4.11
N PRO A 115 -4.87 0.11 -4.58
CA PRO A 115 -5.57 0.43 -5.82
C PRO A 115 -4.85 -0.10 -7.06
N ARG A 116 -3.51 -0.17 -7.04
CA ARG A 116 -2.68 -0.63 -8.15
C ARG A 116 -1.51 -1.49 -7.66
N VAL A 117 -1.23 -2.55 -8.42
CA VAL A 117 -0.07 -3.45 -8.19
C VAL A 117 0.87 -3.50 -9.39
N ILE A 118 0.62 -2.68 -10.39
CA ILE A 118 1.48 -2.43 -11.55
C ILE A 118 1.44 -0.95 -11.93
N ARG A 119 2.42 -0.54 -12.72
CA ARG A 119 2.41 0.77 -13.38
C ARG A 119 1.98 0.60 -14.84
N ASP A 120 1.04 1.43 -15.28
CA ASP A 120 0.55 1.44 -16.66
C ASP A 120 1.56 2.16 -17.57
N ILE A 121 2.59 1.42 -18.02
CA ILE A 121 3.53 1.88 -19.05
C ILE A 121 3.23 1.10 -20.32
N PRO A 122 3.03 1.77 -21.48
CA PRO A 122 2.83 1.05 -22.74
C PRO A 122 3.99 0.07 -22.99
N ILE A 123 3.67 -1.16 -23.37
CA ILE A 123 4.64 -2.25 -23.51
C ILE A 123 5.79 -1.86 -24.47
N GLY A 124 5.53 -1.08 -25.51
CA GLY A 124 6.56 -0.58 -26.44
C GLY A 124 7.62 0.31 -25.79
N TYR A 125 7.38 0.84 -24.57
CA TYR A 125 8.34 1.63 -23.80
C TYR A 125 9.03 0.82 -22.70
N VAL A 126 8.69 -0.46 -22.51
CA VAL A 126 9.30 -1.33 -21.50
C VAL A 126 10.41 -2.15 -22.15
N GLY A 127 11.65 -1.73 -21.94
CA GLY A 127 12.82 -2.46 -22.45
C GLY A 127 13.09 -3.75 -21.67
N SER A 128 12.83 -3.77 -20.36
CA SER A 128 13.08 -4.90 -19.46
C SER A 128 12.27 -4.74 -18.17
N GLY A 129 12.10 -5.83 -17.40
CA GLY A 129 11.27 -5.89 -16.20
C GLY A 129 9.84 -6.27 -16.52
N ASN A 130 8.92 -6.06 -15.58
CA ASN A 130 7.55 -6.55 -15.68
C ASN A 130 6.85 -6.19 -17.01
N LYS A 131 6.42 -7.19 -17.75
CA LYS A 131 5.67 -7.06 -19.01
C LYS A 131 4.22 -7.53 -18.91
N TYR A 132 3.75 -7.88 -17.70
CA TYR A 132 2.37 -8.32 -17.47
C TYR A 132 1.48 -7.14 -17.05
N PRO A 133 0.72 -6.50 -17.96
CA PRO A 133 -0.18 -5.40 -17.61
C PRO A 133 -1.34 -5.87 -16.74
N ASN A 134 -1.66 -7.15 -16.78
CA ASN A 134 -2.74 -7.80 -16.03
C ASN A 134 -2.25 -8.58 -14.79
N MET A 135 -1.10 -8.23 -14.20
CA MET A 135 -0.51 -8.96 -13.06
C MET A 135 -1.50 -9.14 -11.90
N ARG A 136 -2.32 -8.12 -11.58
CA ARG A 136 -3.35 -8.27 -10.54
C ARG A 136 -4.33 -9.39 -10.88
N GLN A 137 -4.78 -9.49 -12.13
CA GLN A 137 -5.70 -10.53 -12.55
C GLN A 137 -5.07 -11.92 -12.41
N ILE A 138 -3.82 -12.07 -12.83
CA ILE A 138 -3.07 -13.33 -12.66
C ILE A 138 -3.05 -13.77 -11.19
N ILE A 139 -2.78 -12.83 -10.27
CA ILE A 139 -2.73 -13.12 -8.83
C ILE A 139 -4.13 -13.40 -8.27
N ASP A 140 -5.16 -12.64 -8.67
CA ASP A 140 -6.54 -12.84 -8.23
C ASP A 140 -7.08 -14.22 -8.70
N ASP A 141 -6.70 -14.68 -9.91
CA ASP A 141 -7.03 -16.02 -10.44
C ASP A 141 -6.33 -17.12 -9.60
N GLU A 142 -5.05 -16.93 -9.23
CA GLU A 142 -4.36 -17.85 -8.34
C GLU A 142 -4.99 -17.88 -6.94
N PHE A 143 -5.37 -16.73 -6.37
CA PHE A 143 -6.07 -16.68 -5.10
C PHE A 143 -7.39 -17.46 -5.15
N THR A 144 -8.13 -17.31 -6.23
CA THR A 144 -9.40 -18.03 -6.43
C THR A 144 -9.16 -19.54 -6.48
N LYS A 145 -8.14 -19.98 -7.23
CA LYS A 145 -7.77 -21.40 -7.36
C LYS A 145 -7.32 -21.99 -6.02
N ASP A 146 -6.53 -21.22 -5.24
CA ASP A 146 -5.97 -21.67 -3.96
C ASP A 146 -6.94 -21.45 -2.78
N GLY A 147 -8.15 -20.92 -3.00
CA GLY A 147 -9.13 -20.60 -1.95
C GLY A 147 -8.66 -19.47 -1.03
N LEU A 148 -7.71 -18.63 -1.47
CA LEU A 148 -7.17 -17.50 -0.73
C LEU A 148 -7.96 -16.22 -1.02
N LYS A 149 -7.92 -15.26 -0.06
CA LYS A 149 -8.57 -13.96 -0.21
C LYS A 149 -7.65 -12.86 0.30
N ALA A 150 -7.48 -11.80 -0.49
CA ALA A 150 -6.78 -10.60 -0.05
C ALA A 150 -7.67 -9.79 0.90
N ALA A 151 -7.06 -9.26 1.98
CA ALA A 151 -7.77 -8.50 3.00
C ALA A 151 -7.78 -6.98 2.75
N ASP A 152 -7.03 -6.50 1.75
CA ASP A 152 -6.95 -5.07 1.45
C ASP A 152 -8.31 -4.47 1.07
N ILE A 153 -8.49 -3.16 1.31
CA ILE A 153 -9.76 -2.47 1.06
C ILE A 153 -10.22 -2.65 -0.38
N ARG A 154 -9.32 -2.49 -1.38
CA ARG A 154 -9.68 -2.56 -2.80
C ARG A 154 -10.24 -3.93 -3.21
N SER A 155 -9.72 -5.01 -2.66
CA SER A 155 -10.19 -6.36 -2.92
C SER A 155 -11.57 -6.63 -2.30
N ARG A 156 -11.93 -5.90 -1.24
CA ARG A 156 -13.18 -6.08 -0.49
C ARG A 156 -14.28 -5.06 -0.84
N GLU A 157 -14.02 -4.05 -1.66
CA GLU A 157 -15.04 -3.07 -2.08
C GLU A 157 -16.30 -3.78 -2.59
N ILE A 158 -17.48 -3.41 -2.07
CA ILE A 158 -18.76 -4.07 -2.39
C ILE A 158 -19.05 -4.11 -3.89
N GLY A 159 -18.64 -3.09 -4.66
CA GLY A 159 -18.78 -3.07 -6.11
C GLY A 159 -18.07 -4.21 -6.86
N ARG A 160 -17.12 -4.90 -6.20
CA ARG A 160 -16.44 -6.11 -6.70
C ARG A 160 -17.05 -7.41 -6.16
N ASN A 161 -17.90 -7.30 -5.16
CA ASN A 161 -18.51 -8.43 -4.43
C ASN A 161 -20.05 -8.32 -4.48
N SER A 162 -20.62 -8.23 -5.67
CA SER A 162 -22.03 -7.95 -5.93
C SER A 162 -23.03 -8.96 -5.34
N LYS A 163 -22.56 -10.13 -4.90
CA LYS A 163 -23.39 -11.14 -4.22
C LYS A 163 -23.76 -10.80 -2.78
N TYR A 164 -23.12 -9.78 -2.19
CA TYR A 164 -23.41 -9.33 -0.83
C TYR A 164 -24.36 -8.15 -0.84
N TYR A 165 -25.23 -8.07 0.17
CA TYR A 165 -26.22 -7.00 0.38
C TYR A 165 -25.92 -6.25 1.67
N LYS A 166 -26.30 -4.99 1.73
CA LYS A 166 -26.07 -4.11 2.90
C LYS A 166 -26.66 -4.64 4.20
N GLU A 167 -27.76 -5.40 4.12
CA GLU A 167 -28.41 -6.03 5.27
C GLU A 167 -27.53 -7.09 5.96
N GLN A 168 -26.53 -7.60 5.25
CA GLN A 168 -25.53 -8.53 5.77
C GLN A 168 -24.35 -7.84 6.45
N ALA A 169 -24.32 -6.50 6.42
CA ALA A 169 -23.22 -5.72 7.00
C ALA A 169 -23.18 -5.86 8.52
N ARG A 170 -21.98 -6.01 9.06
CA ARG A 170 -21.69 -6.02 10.48
C ARG A 170 -20.67 -4.96 10.81
N TYR A 171 -20.84 -4.34 11.95
CA TYR A 171 -19.93 -3.34 12.49
C TYR A 171 -18.70 -4.02 13.10
N ASN A 172 -17.51 -3.58 12.71
CA ASN A 172 -16.24 -4.05 13.26
C ASN A 172 -15.29 -2.87 13.52
N ILE A 173 -14.45 -3.02 14.54
CA ILE A 173 -13.39 -2.08 14.90
C ILE A 173 -12.07 -2.84 14.92
N TYR A 174 -11.08 -2.34 14.15
CA TYR A 174 -9.73 -2.85 14.12
C TYR A 174 -8.77 -1.78 14.64
N PRO A 175 -8.41 -1.85 15.95
CA PRO A 175 -7.39 -0.95 16.49
C PRO A 175 -5.99 -1.39 16.04
N TYR A 176 -5.13 -0.41 15.73
CA TYR A 176 -3.73 -0.68 15.43
C TYR A 176 -2.87 0.53 15.80
N TRP A 177 -1.65 0.25 16.26
CA TRP A 177 -0.69 1.31 16.55
C TRP A 177 0.05 1.71 15.27
N ALA A 178 0.12 3.00 14.98
CA ALA A 178 0.78 3.52 13.80
C ALA A 178 1.50 4.85 14.06
N ASN A 179 2.81 4.85 13.88
CA ASN A 179 3.62 6.08 13.88
C ASN A 179 3.39 6.97 15.13
N GLY A 180 3.32 6.37 16.32
CA GLY A 180 3.18 7.09 17.58
C GLY A 180 1.75 7.53 17.94
N GLY A 181 0.72 6.98 17.30
CA GLY A 181 -0.69 7.19 17.64
C GLY A 181 -1.53 5.93 17.48
N MET A 182 -2.64 5.85 18.19
CA MET A 182 -3.61 4.78 18.05
C MET A 182 -4.54 5.10 16.89
N GLU A 183 -4.65 4.17 15.96
CA GLU A 183 -5.58 4.23 14.84
C GLU A 183 -6.70 3.21 15.02
N TYR A 184 -7.90 3.56 14.56
CA TYR A 184 -9.05 2.69 14.54
C TYR A 184 -9.60 2.65 13.11
N PHE A 185 -9.56 1.47 12.50
CA PHE A 185 -10.30 1.21 11.27
C PHE A 185 -11.66 0.67 11.65
N ILE A 186 -12.66 1.52 11.57
CA ILE A 186 -14.06 1.26 11.95
C ILE A 186 -14.82 1.01 10.66
N CYS A 187 -15.44 -0.15 10.50
CA CYS A 187 -16.06 -0.49 9.22
C CYS A 187 -17.36 -1.28 9.36
N TYR A 188 -18.14 -1.23 8.30
CA TYR A 188 -19.22 -2.16 8.03
C TYR A 188 -18.76 -3.14 6.94
N GLU A 189 -18.74 -4.42 7.27
CA GLU A 189 -18.30 -5.48 6.37
C GLU A 189 -19.20 -6.72 6.49
N SER A 190 -19.14 -7.65 5.51
CA SER A 190 -19.86 -8.92 5.58
C SER A 190 -19.29 -9.80 6.70
N LEU A 191 -20.11 -10.76 7.18
CA LEU A 191 -19.74 -11.66 8.29
C LEU A 191 -18.45 -12.44 7.97
N ASP A 192 -18.25 -12.84 6.72
CA ASP A 192 -17.03 -13.52 6.24
C ASP A 192 -15.88 -12.55 5.89
N LYS A 193 -16.06 -11.24 6.15
CA LYS A 193 -15.09 -10.16 5.93
C LYS A 193 -14.62 -9.97 4.49
N VAL A 194 -15.36 -10.50 3.53
CA VAL A 194 -15.01 -10.43 2.09
C VAL A 194 -15.53 -9.17 1.42
N ALA A 195 -16.67 -8.64 1.88
CA ALA A 195 -17.27 -7.43 1.33
C ALA A 195 -17.21 -6.29 2.33
N LEU A 196 -16.71 -5.13 1.89
CA LEU A 196 -16.62 -3.88 2.67
C LEU A 196 -17.64 -2.88 2.12
N PHE A 197 -18.56 -2.42 2.98
CA PHE A 197 -19.62 -1.48 2.64
C PHE A 197 -19.24 -0.02 2.92
N GLY A 198 -18.41 0.20 3.93
CA GLY A 198 -17.91 1.52 4.27
C GLY A 198 -16.98 1.49 5.47
N PHE A 199 -16.24 2.57 5.69
CA PHE A 199 -15.32 2.67 6.81
C PHE A 199 -15.05 4.12 7.23
N ILE A 200 -14.55 4.25 8.45
CA ILE A 200 -13.96 5.46 9.01
C ILE A 200 -12.55 5.12 9.52
N ARG A 201 -11.61 6.05 9.32
CA ARG A 201 -10.31 6.02 9.98
C ARG A 201 -10.30 7.08 11.07
N LEU A 202 -10.22 6.65 12.32
CA LEU A 202 -10.08 7.52 13.47
C LEU A 202 -8.66 7.40 14.03
N ARG A 203 -7.99 8.54 14.27
CA ARG A 203 -6.70 8.60 14.96
C ARG A 203 -6.86 9.31 16.29
N LEU A 204 -6.34 8.69 17.35
CA LEU A 204 -6.18 9.30 18.65
C LEU A 204 -4.69 9.56 18.91
N ILE A 205 -4.38 10.80 19.28
CA ILE A 205 -3.02 11.28 19.55
C ILE A 205 -2.91 11.58 21.03
N ASP A 206 -1.79 11.22 21.64
CA ASP A 206 -1.47 11.63 23.01
C ASP A 206 -0.99 13.08 23.03
N PHE A 207 -1.91 14.02 23.17
CA PHE A 207 -1.63 15.46 23.26
C PHE A 207 -0.94 15.88 24.57
N GLN A 208 -0.89 15.02 25.58
CA GLN A 208 -0.15 15.30 26.81
C GLN A 208 1.35 15.16 26.60
N ASN A 209 1.77 14.44 25.54
CA ASN A 209 3.16 14.36 25.14
C ASN A 209 3.58 15.67 24.43
N PRO A 210 4.45 16.52 25.04
CA PRO A 210 4.81 17.82 24.48
C PRO A 210 5.57 17.70 23.15
N ASN A 211 6.23 16.58 22.88
CA ASN A 211 6.93 16.36 21.62
C ASN A 211 5.95 16.13 20.46
N ILE A 212 4.79 15.55 20.74
CA ILE A 212 3.74 15.34 19.73
C ILE A 212 2.97 16.64 19.52
N SER A 213 2.58 17.31 20.59
CA SER A 213 1.79 18.56 20.53
C SER A 213 2.48 19.67 19.72
N ARG A 214 3.83 19.75 19.76
CA ARG A 214 4.61 20.73 19.00
C ARG A 214 4.63 20.47 17.48
N GLU A 215 4.39 19.25 17.04
CA GLU A 215 4.39 18.87 15.62
C GLU A 215 3.04 19.10 14.94
N ILE A 216 1.97 19.39 15.72
CA ILE A 216 0.64 19.71 15.20
C ILE A 216 0.64 21.15 14.66
N VAL A 217 0.47 21.29 13.35
CA VAL A 217 0.52 22.57 12.65
C VAL A 217 -0.77 23.36 12.79
N PHE A 218 -1.92 22.67 12.87
CA PHE A 218 -3.23 23.29 12.93
C PHE A 218 -3.75 23.27 14.36
N ASP A 219 -3.88 24.42 15.01
CA ASP A 219 -4.32 24.52 16.39
C ASP A 219 -5.70 23.88 16.64
N CYS A 220 -6.60 23.92 15.66
CA CYS A 220 -7.93 23.31 15.74
C CYS A 220 -7.90 21.77 15.88
N LEU A 221 -6.79 21.11 15.61
CA LEU A 221 -6.63 19.66 15.77
C LEU A 221 -6.17 19.26 17.17
N LYS A 222 -5.70 20.22 17.98
CA LYS A 222 -5.19 19.94 19.32
C LYS A 222 -6.31 19.48 20.24
N GLY A 223 -6.11 18.38 20.96
CA GLY A 223 -7.08 17.80 21.88
C GLY A 223 -8.24 17.05 21.21
N CYS A 224 -8.19 16.83 19.89
CA CYS A 224 -9.26 16.20 19.13
C CYS A 224 -8.93 14.75 18.75
N GLY A 225 -9.95 13.91 18.61
CA GLY A 225 -9.86 12.70 17.80
C GLY A 225 -9.96 13.07 16.31
N LEU A 226 -9.06 12.53 15.47
CA LEU A 226 -8.95 12.93 14.08
C LEU A 226 -9.63 11.91 13.16
N ILE A 227 -10.77 12.28 12.56
CA ILE A 227 -11.36 11.48 11.47
C ILE A 227 -10.58 11.81 10.19
N ARG A 228 -9.69 10.90 9.79
CA ARG A 228 -8.78 11.11 8.65
C ARG A 228 -9.37 10.67 7.31
N GLU A 229 -10.36 9.79 7.33
CA GLU A 229 -11.07 9.33 6.14
C GLU A 229 -12.45 8.79 6.53
N LEU A 230 -13.48 9.13 5.74
CA LEU A 230 -14.76 8.48 5.72
C LEU A 230 -15.05 8.05 4.29
N HIS A 231 -15.41 6.79 4.09
CA HIS A 231 -15.76 6.27 2.78
C HIS A 231 -16.94 5.31 2.85
N VAL A 232 -17.94 5.51 1.99
CA VAL A 232 -19.07 4.61 1.82
C VAL A 232 -19.09 4.10 0.39
N TYR A 233 -19.22 2.80 0.23
CA TYR A 233 -19.30 2.14 -1.06
C TYR A 233 -20.76 1.86 -1.42
N GLY A 234 -21.13 2.08 -2.68
CA GLY A 234 -22.45 1.82 -3.21
C GLY A 234 -22.73 2.62 -4.47
N ASN A 235 -23.90 2.40 -5.08
CA ASN A 235 -24.35 3.20 -6.21
C ASN A 235 -24.85 4.55 -5.72
N THR A 236 -24.26 5.62 -6.25
CA THR A 236 -24.63 7.02 -5.93
C THR A 236 -25.96 7.48 -6.57
N ASN A 237 -26.59 6.65 -7.39
CA ASN A 237 -27.72 7.03 -8.24
C ASN A 237 -29.06 6.47 -7.80
N GLN A 238 -29.29 6.31 -6.50
CA GLN A 238 -30.64 6.06 -5.96
C GLN A 238 -30.93 7.11 -4.88
N VAL A 239 -31.29 8.29 -5.35
CA VAL A 239 -32.12 9.25 -4.61
C VAL A 239 -33.50 9.20 -5.24
#